data_b519bfedc100dfc1f7a681510c4ef3bd
#
_entry.id   b519bfedc100dfc1f7a681510c4ef3bd
#
_cell.length_a   1.000
_cell.length_b   1.000
_cell.length_c   1.000
_cell.angle_alpha   90.00
_cell.angle_beta   90.00
_cell.angle_gamma   90.00
#
_symmetry.space_group_name_H-M   'P 1'
#
loop_
_entity.id
_entity.type
_entity.pdbx_description
1 polymer ?
#
loop_
_entity_poly.entity_id
_entity_poly.type
_entity_poly.pdbx_seq_one_letter_code
_entity_poly.pdbx_strand_id
1 'polypeptide(L)'
;MDGTEKGFLPLQPKKPKKALELRQGEQEYAELSKTKVDRFKEILSRAKSKGVKVVVVDSPIYMLCDVNNKSAMEMRKICKKYGVLFLNNSQLPEFLEHKEFFNDLTHMNTIGAATYTEEFINQIRGFGNIFDK
;
A
#
# COMPACT_ATOMS: atom_id res chain seq x y z
N MET A 1 -11.23 -25.47 5.44
CA MET A 1 -10.04 -24.62 5.69
C MET A 1 -10.50 -23.18 5.59
N ASP A 2 -10.52 -22.49 6.70
CA ASP A 2 -10.65 -21.06 6.68
C ASP A 2 -9.35 -20.50 6.06
N GLY A 3 -9.44 -19.82 4.96
CA GLY A 3 -8.30 -19.39 4.14
C GLY A 3 -7.42 -18.31 4.78
N THR A 4 -7.29 -18.31 6.11
CA THR A 4 -6.51 -17.30 6.84
C THR A 4 -5.22 -17.91 7.38
N GLU A 5 -4.21 -18.04 6.54
CA GLU A 5 -2.86 -18.30 7.04
C GLU A 5 -2.27 -17.01 7.61
N LYS A 6 -2.11 -16.96 8.94
CA LYS A 6 -1.44 -15.84 9.65
C LYS A 6 -2.00 -14.44 9.32
N GLY A 7 -3.32 -14.36 9.13
CA GLY A 7 -3.98 -13.08 8.83
C GLY A 7 -4.03 -12.72 7.34
N PHE A 8 -3.50 -13.55 6.44
CA PHE A 8 -3.62 -13.37 5.01
C PHE A 8 -4.93 -13.98 4.48
N LEU A 9 -5.76 -13.16 3.83
CA LEU A 9 -6.97 -13.61 3.14
C LEU A 9 -6.74 -13.55 1.63
N PRO A 10 -6.49 -14.70 0.95
CA PRO A 10 -6.29 -14.71 -0.49
C PRO A 10 -7.59 -14.41 -1.24
N LEU A 11 -7.60 -13.34 -2.01
CA LEU A 11 -8.71 -13.02 -2.91
C LEU A 11 -8.48 -13.71 -4.25
N GLN A 12 -9.17 -14.82 -4.48
CA GLN A 12 -9.11 -15.51 -5.76
C GLN A 12 -9.56 -14.60 -6.91
N PRO A 13 -8.96 -14.72 -8.11
CA PRO A 13 -9.40 -13.96 -9.27
C PRO A 13 -10.89 -14.19 -9.53
N LYS A 14 -11.65 -13.12 -9.65
CA LYS A 14 -13.09 -13.16 -9.97
C LYS A 14 -13.32 -12.39 -11.25
N LYS A 15 -14.27 -12.89 -12.08
CA LYS A 15 -14.81 -12.04 -13.15
C LYS A 15 -15.58 -10.91 -12.46
N PRO A 16 -15.18 -9.65 -12.62
CA PRO A 16 -15.91 -8.54 -12.03
C PRO A 16 -17.34 -8.51 -12.61
N LYS A 17 -18.32 -8.16 -11.80
CA LYS A 17 -19.74 -8.00 -12.24
C LYS A 17 -19.90 -6.95 -13.34
N LYS A 18 -19.01 -5.96 -13.35
CA LYS A 18 -18.83 -4.99 -14.44
C LYS A 18 -17.36 -5.04 -14.87
N ALA A 19 -17.08 -4.84 -16.15
CA ALA A 19 -15.71 -4.71 -16.61
C ALA A 19 -15.00 -3.61 -15.81
N LEU A 20 -13.80 -3.93 -15.30
CA LEU A 20 -12.97 -2.93 -14.64
C LEU A 20 -12.46 -1.96 -15.71
N GLU A 21 -12.75 -0.69 -15.51
CA GLU A 21 -12.27 0.40 -16.35
C GLU A 21 -11.42 1.33 -15.50
N LEU A 22 -10.24 1.64 -16.00
CA LEU A 22 -9.35 2.60 -15.37
C LEU A 22 -10.02 3.98 -15.41
N ARG A 23 -10.22 4.57 -14.26
CA ARG A 23 -10.86 5.87 -14.12
C ARG A 23 -10.15 6.73 -13.09
N GLN A 24 -10.37 8.03 -13.17
CA GLN A 24 -9.91 8.96 -12.16
C GLN A 24 -10.63 8.67 -10.84
N GLY A 25 -9.87 8.51 -9.77
CA GLY A 25 -10.40 8.45 -8.42
C GLY A 25 -10.99 9.79 -7.99
N GLU A 26 -11.91 9.76 -7.05
CA GLU A 26 -12.40 10.98 -6.44
C GLU A 26 -11.26 11.70 -5.73
N GLN A 27 -11.16 13.02 -5.93
CA GLN A 27 -10.19 13.81 -5.18
C GLN A 27 -10.63 13.81 -3.72
N GLU A 28 -9.73 13.41 -2.83
CA GLU A 28 -9.97 13.49 -1.39
C GLU A 28 -9.99 14.96 -0.95
N TYR A 29 -11.15 15.56 -0.89
CA TYR A 29 -11.36 16.87 -0.26
C TYR A 29 -11.60 16.76 1.24
N ALA A 30 -11.83 15.55 1.74
CA ALA A 30 -12.08 15.31 3.15
C ALA A 30 -10.85 15.63 4.00
N GLU A 31 -11.09 16.19 5.18
CA GLU A 31 -10.05 16.34 6.18
C GLU A 31 -9.54 14.97 6.64
N LEU A 32 -8.23 14.88 6.87
CA LEU A 32 -7.64 13.67 7.42
C LEU A 32 -8.18 13.42 8.82
N SER A 33 -8.62 12.20 9.07
CA SER A 33 -9.08 11.81 10.40
C SER A 33 -7.93 11.93 11.41
N LYS A 34 -8.08 12.86 12.35
CA LYS A 34 -7.11 13.06 13.44
C LYS A 34 -6.83 11.75 14.19
N THR A 35 -7.89 10.98 14.48
CA THR A 35 -7.75 9.69 15.17
C THR A 35 -6.88 8.71 14.39
N LYS A 36 -7.09 8.58 13.07
CA LYS A 36 -6.26 7.68 12.23
C LYS A 36 -4.81 8.13 12.20
N VAL A 37 -4.57 9.43 12.06
CA VAL A 37 -3.22 10.02 12.07
C VAL A 37 -2.53 9.78 13.42
N ASP A 38 -3.22 10.00 14.54
CA ASP A 38 -2.67 9.79 15.87
C ASP A 38 -2.33 8.30 16.10
N ARG A 39 -3.20 7.37 15.68
CA ARG A 39 -2.94 5.93 15.77
C ARG A 39 -1.76 5.50 14.89
N PHE A 40 -1.63 6.05 13.70
CA PHE A 40 -0.49 5.79 12.84
C PHE A 40 0.83 6.22 13.50
N LYS A 41 0.88 7.42 14.08
CA LYS A 41 2.04 7.90 14.84
C LYS A 41 2.35 7.01 16.04
N GLU A 42 1.33 6.55 16.75
CA GLU A 42 1.49 5.64 17.89
C GLU A 42 2.14 4.32 17.47
N ILE A 43 1.69 3.73 16.35
CA ILE A 43 2.27 2.50 15.80
C ILE A 43 3.75 2.69 15.51
N LEU A 44 4.13 3.77 14.81
CA LEU A 44 5.53 4.05 14.48
C LEU A 44 6.38 4.29 15.73
N SER A 45 5.84 5.02 16.70
CA SER A 45 6.53 5.27 17.97
C SER A 45 6.78 3.97 18.76
N ARG A 46 5.76 3.12 18.86
CA ARG A 46 5.88 1.81 19.53
C ARG A 46 6.87 0.89 18.82
N ALA A 47 6.82 0.81 17.50
CA ALA A 47 7.78 0.02 16.73
C ALA A 47 9.21 0.49 17.00
N LYS A 48 9.44 1.80 16.94
CA LYS A 48 10.76 2.39 17.24
C LYS A 48 11.24 2.07 18.65
N SER A 49 10.37 2.19 19.67
CA SER A 49 10.74 1.90 21.07
C SER A 49 11.09 0.43 21.30
N LYS A 50 10.56 -0.46 20.46
CA LYS A 50 10.83 -1.91 20.52
C LYS A 50 11.93 -2.36 19.56
N GLY A 51 12.60 -1.44 18.87
CA GLY A 51 13.62 -1.78 17.87
C GLY A 51 13.09 -2.50 16.62
N VAL A 52 11.77 -2.43 16.38
CA VAL A 52 11.15 -3.02 15.19
C VAL A 52 11.34 -2.08 14.00
N LYS A 53 11.90 -2.60 12.93
CA LYS A 53 12.02 -1.88 11.67
C LYS A 53 10.69 -1.90 10.92
N VAL A 54 10.29 -0.75 10.41
CA VAL A 54 9.02 -0.55 9.72
C VAL A 54 9.27 0.03 8.34
N VAL A 55 8.58 -0.50 7.35
CA VAL A 55 8.40 0.12 6.04
C VAL A 55 6.90 0.39 5.87
N VAL A 56 6.58 1.60 5.48
CA VAL A 56 5.19 1.98 5.18
C VAL A 56 5.00 1.98 3.68
N VAL A 57 3.94 1.35 3.22
CA VAL A 57 3.67 1.15 1.80
C VAL A 57 2.25 1.58 1.48
N ASP A 58 2.09 2.32 0.40
CA ASP A 58 0.82 2.52 -0.27
C ASP A 58 0.78 1.60 -1.50
N SER A 59 0.00 0.53 -1.43
CA SER A 59 0.00 -0.54 -2.43
C SER A 59 -0.73 -0.14 -3.71
N PRO A 60 -0.46 -0.81 -4.86
CA PRO A 60 -1.13 -0.51 -6.12
C PRO A 60 -2.66 -0.60 -6.04
N ILE A 61 -3.31 0.34 -6.72
CA ILE A 61 -4.75 0.33 -6.97
C ILE A 61 -5.02 0.49 -8.48
N TYR A 62 -6.15 -0.04 -8.96
CA TYR A 62 -6.55 0.09 -10.36
C TYR A 62 -7.45 1.33 -10.56
N MET A 63 -6.89 2.48 -10.22
CA MET A 63 -7.56 3.76 -10.28
C MET A 63 -6.53 4.88 -10.39
N LEU A 64 -6.75 5.85 -11.25
CA LEU A 64 -5.85 7.00 -11.35
C LEU A 64 -6.03 7.90 -10.13
N CYS A 65 -4.94 8.21 -9.46
CA CYS A 65 -4.94 9.15 -8.34
C CYS A 65 -3.67 10.01 -8.36
N ASP A 66 -3.73 11.14 -7.69
CA ASP A 66 -2.54 11.96 -7.46
C ASP A 66 -1.67 11.29 -6.38
N VAL A 67 -0.43 10.94 -6.74
CA VAL A 67 0.55 10.38 -5.80
C VAL A 67 0.95 11.36 -4.70
N ASN A 68 0.67 12.63 -4.88
CA ASN A 68 0.88 13.69 -3.89
C ASN A 68 -0.43 14.17 -3.27
N ASN A 69 -1.46 13.31 -3.23
CA ASN A 69 -2.68 13.63 -2.53
C ASN A 69 -2.42 13.92 -1.04
N LYS A 70 -3.40 14.55 -0.39
CA LYS A 70 -3.27 15.03 1.00
C LYS A 70 -2.85 13.93 1.98
N SER A 71 -3.42 12.73 1.84
CA SER A 71 -3.08 11.56 2.69
C SER A 71 -1.63 11.11 2.47
N ALA A 72 -1.20 10.98 1.22
CA ALA A 72 0.17 10.57 0.89
C ALA A 72 1.21 11.60 1.37
N MET A 73 0.91 12.89 1.22
CA MET A 73 1.79 13.95 1.70
C MET A 73 1.94 13.92 3.23
N GLU A 74 0.85 13.76 3.96
CA GLU A 74 0.90 13.68 5.44
C GLU A 74 1.61 12.40 5.90
N MET A 75 1.35 11.27 5.25
CA MET A 75 2.03 10.00 5.54
C MET A 75 3.54 10.11 5.32
N ARG A 76 3.97 10.71 4.20
CA ARG A 76 5.38 10.98 3.91
C ARG A 76 6.03 11.84 4.98
N LYS A 77 5.37 12.91 5.41
CA LYS A 77 5.83 13.81 6.46
C LYS A 77 6.01 13.08 7.81
N ILE A 78 5.03 12.28 8.19
CA ILE A 78 5.09 11.49 9.42
C ILE A 78 6.20 10.47 9.36
N CYS A 79 6.28 9.67 8.29
CA CYS A 79 7.35 8.68 8.12
C CYS A 79 8.74 9.31 8.19
N LYS A 80 8.95 10.45 7.54
CA LYS A 80 10.19 11.21 7.61
C LYS A 80 10.54 11.61 9.06
N LYS A 81 9.55 12.08 9.83
CA LYS A 81 9.75 12.45 11.24
C LYS A 81 10.20 11.26 12.11
N TYR A 82 9.69 10.07 11.84
CA TYR A 82 10.02 8.85 12.60
C TYR A 82 11.22 8.08 12.01
N GLY A 83 11.82 8.55 10.91
CA GLY A 83 12.93 7.86 10.23
C GLY A 83 12.49 6.54 9.59
N VAL A 84 11.26 6.48 9.09
CA VAL A 84 10.65 5.29 8.48
C VAL A 84 10.58 5.47 6.96
N LEU A 85 10.95 4.43 6.21
CA LEU A 85 10.79 4.42 4.76
C LEU A 85 9.31 4.41 4.39
N PHE A 86 8.93 5.30 3.47
CA PHE A 86 7.60 5.31 2.86
C PHE A 86 7.72 5.08 1.35
N LEU A 87 7.05 4.04 0.86
CA LEU A 87 6.94 3.69 -0.56
C LEU A 87 5.52 3.94 -1.04
N ASN A 88 5.33 4.96 -1.87
CA ASN A 88 4.05 5.15 -2.54
C ASN A 88 4.05 4.40 -3.87
N ASN A 89 3.47 3.22 -3.87
CA ASN A 89 3.35 2.33 -5.01
C ASN A 89 1.93 2.32 -5.61
N SER A 90 1.06 3.24 -5.19
CA SER A 90 -0.35 3.28 -5.61
C SER A 90 -0.53 3.40 -7.12
N GLN A 91 0.43 3.99 -7.83
CA GLN A 91 0.37 4.29 -9.26
C GLN A 91 1.53 3.65 -10.04
N LEU A 92 1.96 2.44 -9.66
CA LEU A 92 2.95 1.70 -10.45
C LEU A 92 2.40 1.41 -11.86
N PRO A 93 3.11 1.81 -12.95
CA PRO A 93 2.63 1.66 -14.32
C PRO A 93 2.22 0.22 -14.66
N GLU A 94 3.03 -0.76 -14.29
CA GLU A 94 2.73 -2.18 -14.51
C GLU A 94 1.35 -2.58 -13.97
N PHE A 95 0.98 -2.07 -12.80
CA PHE A 95 -0.32 -2.41 -12.19
C PHE A 95 -1.48 -1.65 -12.83
N LEU A 96 -1.25 -0.45 -13.36
CA LEU A 96 -2.27 0.30 -14.09
C LEU A 96 -2.53 -0.28 -15.51
N GLU A 97 -1.60 -1.03 -16.05
CA GLU A 97 -1.72 -1.70 -17.36
C GLU A 97 -2.37 -3.09 -17.27
N HIS A 98 -2.43 -3.68 -16.06
CA HIS A 98 -2.86 -5.05 -15.82
C HIS A 98 -4.10 -5.16 -14.92
N LYS A 99 -5.28 -4.88 -15.49
CA LYS A 99 -6.57 -5.00 -14.77
C LYS A 99 -6.84 -6.39 -14.19
N GLU A 100 -6.25 -7.43 -14.79
CA GLU A 100 -6.36 -8.82 -14.35
C GLU A 100 -5.73 -9.09 -12.98
N PHE A 101 -4.93 -8.16 -12.46
CA PHE A 101 -4.38 -8.24 -11.11
C PHE A 101 -5.38 -7.85 -10.01
N PHE A 102 -6.57 -7.38 -10.39
CA PHE A 102 -7.53 -6.79 -9.46
C PHE A 102 -8.90 -7.48 -9.51
N ASN A 103 -9.53 -7.60 -8.36
CA ASN A 103 -10.93 -8.01 -8.23
C ASN A 103 -11.90 -6.82 -8.28
N ASP A 104 -11.43 -5.65 -7.91
CA ASP A 104 -12.11 -4.36 -8.02
C ASP A 104 -11.07 -3.23 -8.13
N LEU A 105 -11.49 -1.98 -8.08
CA LEU A 105 -10.61 -0.83 -8.28
C LEU A 105 -9.52 -0.67 -7.21
N THR A 106 -9.65 -1.32 -6.07
CA THR A 106 -8.78 -1.11 -4.91
C THR A 106 -8.19 -2.40 -4.32
N HIS A 107 -8.69 -3.57 -4.71
CA HIS A 107 -8.24 -4.84 -4.15
C HIS A 107 -7.60 -5.74 -5.21
N MET A 108 -6.31 -5.98 -5.03
CA MET A 108 -5.60 -7.00 -5.81
C MET A 108 -6.14 -8.39 -5.50
N ASN A 109 -6.18 -9.25 -6.51
CA ASN A 109 -6.37 -10.69 -6.33
C ASN A 109 -5.03 -11.38 -6.01
N THR A 110 -5.05 -12.71 -5.85
CA THR A 110 -3.86 -13.49 -5.52
C THR A 110 -2.73 -13.32 -6.53
N ILE A 111 -3.04 -13.15 -7.81
CA ILE A 111 -2.03 -12.95 -8.87
C ILE A 111 -1.38 -11.58 -8.71
N GLY A 112 -2.17 -10.52 -8.60
CA GLY A 112 -1.67 -9.16 -8.39
C GLY A 112 -0.88 -9.04 -7.09
N ALA A 113 -1.37 -9.64 -6.01
CA ALA A 113 -0.68 -9.63 -4.72
C ALA A 113 0.68 -10.35 -4.76
N ALA A 114 0.79 -11.49 -5.45
CA ALA A 114 2.04 -12.20 -5.64
C ALA A 114 3.04 -11.36 -6.44
N THR A 115 2.61 -10.83 -7.59
CA THR A 115 3.43 -9.95 -8.44
C THR A 115 3.91 -8.72 -7.65
N TYR A 116 3.02 -8.09 -6.89
CA TYR A 116 3.39 -6.93 -6.07
C TYR A 116 4.37 -7.29 -4.95
N THR A 117 4.22 -8.44 -4.34
CA THR A 117 5.15 -8.89 -3.29
C THR A 117 6.57 -9.02 -3.82
N GLU A 118 6.74 -9.57 -5.02
CA GLU A 118 8.06 -9.67 -5.69
C GLU A 118 8.64 -8.28 -5.97
N GLU A 119 7.84 -7.39 -6.55
CA GLU A 119 8.26 -6.01 -6.81
C GLU A 119 8.66 -5.28 -5.53
N PHE A 120 7.85 -5.41 -4.48
CA PHE A 120 8.12 -4.81 -3.17
C PHE A 120 9.43 -5.33 -2.55
N ILE A 121 9.68 -6.64 -2.62
CA ILE A 121 10.93 -7.24 -2.14
C ILE A 121 12.14 -6.67 -2.92
N ASN A 122 12.01 -6.53 -4.24
CA ASN A 122 13.06 -5.97 -5.07
C ASN A 122 13.35 -4.50 -4.72
N GLN A 123 12.30 -3.71 -4.48
CA GLN A 123 12.45 -2.32 -4.03
C GLN A 123 13.18 -2.26 -2.67
N ILE A 124 12.79 -3.07 -1.71
CA ILE A 124 13.44 -3.09 -0.38
C ILE A 124 14.91 -3.47 -0.50
N ARG A 125 15.25 -4.47 -1.30
CA ARG A 125 16.65 -4.87 -1.54
C ARG A 125 17.46 -3.74 -2.15
N GLY A 126 16.86 -2.92 -3.02
CA GLY A 126 17.49 -1.75 -3.63
C GLY A 126 17.88 -0.66 -2.62
N PHE A 127 17.22 -0.58 -1.47
CA PHE A 127 17.56 0.38 -0.40
C PHE A 127 18.69 -0.11 0.52
N GLY A 128 19.34 -1.24 0.20
CA GLY A 128 20.42 -1.79 1.00
C GLY A 128 19.94 -2.37 2.32
N ASN A 129 20.82 -2.34 3.33
CA ASN A 129 20.64 -3.03 4.60
C ASN A 129 19.57 -2.39 5.52
N ILE A 130 18.34 -2.13 5.02
CA ILE A 130 17.25 -1.65 5.88
C ILE A 130 16.99 -2.62 7.03
N PHE A 131 17.22 -3.91 6.79
CA PHE A 131 17.01 -5.00 7.75
C PHE A 131 18.30 -5.54 8.39
N ASP A 132 19.47 -5.10 7.94
CA ASP A 132 20.72 -5.45 8.58
C ASP A 132 20.94 -4.56 9.82
N LYS A 133 21.51 -5.15 10.82
CA LYS A 133 21.79 -4.49 12.10
C LYS A 133 22.88 -3.44 12.00
#